data_7d8b0547ac52116a680bb623fcd46817
#
_entry.id   7d8b0547ac52116a680bb623fcd46817
#
_cell.length_a   1.000
_cell.length_b   1.000
_cell.length_c   1.000
_cell.angle_alpha   90.00
_cell.angle_beta   90.00
_cell.angle_gamma   90.00
#
_symmetry.space_group_name_H-M   'P 1'
#
loop_
_entity.id
_entity.type
_entity.pdbx_description
1 polymer ?
#
loop_
_entity_poly.entity_id
_entity_poly.type
_entity_poly.pdbx_seq_one_letter_code
_entity_poly.pdbx_strand_id
1 'polypeptide(L)'
;MKKNKDVIAGLGEIGIPLKNLFSKNTIIEGYDANKKLINLKETKFTESFDTRFLHICIPFNENFIKSVKKLIVKFDPECAIIHSTVKPNTTKKIQDSVKIPIMYSPIRGVHERMQSDLKRYTKFY
;
A
#
# COMPACT_ATOMS: atom_id res chain seq x y z
N MET A 1 25.14 -3.98 0.18
CA MET A 1 23.85 -4.05 0.92
C MET A 1 22.75 -3.45 0.05
N LYS A 2 21.69 -4.22 -0.19
CA LYS A 2 20.56 -3.73 -0.97
C LYS A 2 19.73 -2.75 -0.16
N LYS A 3 19.26 -1.70 -0.83
CA LYS A 3 18.34 -0.75 -0.22
C LYS A 3 16.91 -1.26 -0.31
N ASN A 4 16.10 -0.89 0.66
CA ASN A 4 14.70 -1.25 0.73
C ASN A 4 13.82 -0.02 0.51
N LYS A 5 12.62 -0.28 -0.02
CA LYS A 5 11.58 0.73 -0.14
C LYS A 5 10.27 0.16 0.36
N ASP A 6 9.33 1.02 0.67
CA ASP A 6 7.93 0.65 0.85
C ASP A 6 7.16 1.18 -0.36
N VAL A 7 6.14 0.45 -0.79
CA VAL A 7 5.31 0.83 -1.93
C VAL A 7 3.91 1.14 -1.47
N ILE A 8 3.36 2.25 -1.94
CA ILE A 8 1.95 2.60 -1.73
C ILE A 8 1.24 2.37 -3.06
N ALA A 9 0.37 1.38 -3.13
CA ALA A 9 -0.42 1.07 -4.31
C ALA A 9 -1.82 1.67 -4.17
N GLY A 10 -2.15 2.59 -5.04
CA GLY A 10 -3.37 3.38 -5.00
C GLY A 10 -3.09 4.77 -4.46
N LEU A 11 -3.00 5.75 -5.35
CA LEU A 11 -2.66 7.14 -5.01
C LEU A 11 -3.90 8.03 -5.02
N GLY A 12 -4.90 7.64 -4.24
CA GLY A 12 -6.14 8.38 -4.05
C GLY A 12 -6.27 8.98 -2.66
N GLU A 13 -7.49 9.00 -2.14
CA GLU A 13 -7.82 9.65 -0.86
C GLU A 13 -7.10 9.06 0.35
N ILE A 14 -6.78 7.77 0.30
CA ILE A 14 -6.06 7.09 1.37
C ILE A 14 -4.56 7.06 1.09
N GLY A 15 -4.19 6.72 -0.14
CA GLY A 15 -2.79 6.49 -0.50
C GLY A 15 -1.92 7.72 -0.44
N ILE A 16 -2.41 8.88 -0.91
CA ILE A 16 -1.61 10.10 -0.91
C ILE A 16 -1.30 10.58 0.52
N PRO A 17 -2.28 10.69 1.44
CA PRO A 17 -1.95 11.06 2.82
C PRO A 17 -1.00 10.07 3.50
N LEU A 18 -1.18 8.78 3.25
CA LEU A 18 -0.32 7.75 3.82
C LEU A 18 1.10 7.87 3.30
N LYS A 19 1.25 8.10 1.98
CA LYS A 19 2.55 8.32 1.35
C LYS A 19 3.26 9.53 1.96
N ASN A 20 2.53 10.64 2.13
CA ASN A 20 3.09 11.86 2.71
C ASN A 20 3.54 11.65 4.15
N LEU A 21 2.80 10.85 4.92
CA LEU A 21 3.14 10.55 6.30
C LEU A 21 4.42 9.71 6.39
N PHE A 22 4.50 8.63 5.63
CA PHE A 22 5.61 7.68 5.72
C PHE A 22 6.89 8.18 5.05
N SER A 23 6.79 9.03 4.01
CA SER A 23 7.96 9.50 3.27
C SER A 23 8.90 10.36 4.11
N LYS A 24 8.46 10.80 5.29
CA LYS A 24 9.32 11.56 6.19
C LYS A 24 10.47 10.73 6.76
N ASN A 25 10.25 9.42 6.94
CA ASN A 25 11.20 8.54 7.60
C ASN A 25 11.57 7.29 6.79
N THR A 26 10.94 7.09 5.64
CA THR A 26 11.09 5.86 4.86
C THR A 26 11.12 6.20 3.37
N ILE A 27 11.90 5.44 2.61
CA ILE A 27 11.89 5.56 1.15
C ILE A 27 10.59 4.94 0.64
N ILE A 28 9.76 5.73 -0.02
CA ILE A 28 8.44 5.33 -0.49
C ILE A 28 8.36 5.49 -2.01
N GLU A 29 7.81 4.48 -2.68
CA GLU A 29 7.42 4.58 -4.08
C GLU A 29 5.91 4.53 -4.19
N GLY A 30 5.30 5.51 -4.87
CA GLY A 30 3.87 5.51 -5.17
C GLY A 30 3.59 4.79 -6.47
N TYR A 31 2.57 3.94 -6.48
CA TYR A 31 2.13 3.22 -7.68
C TYR A 31 0.62 3.33 -7.86
N ASP A 32 0.18 3.49 -9.11
CA ASP A 32 -1.25 3.53 -9.42
C ASP A 32 -1.46 3.02 -10.85
N ALA A 33 -2.60 2.38 -11.09
CA ALA A 33 -2.97 1.97 -12.44
C ALA A 33 -3.14 3.19 -13.36
N ASN A 34 -3.52 4.33 -12.80
CA ASN A 34 -3.52 5.61 -13.52
C ASN A 34 -2.09 6.16 -13.51
N LYS A 35 -1.41 5.99 -14.62
CA LYS A 35 0.00 6.38 -14.76
C LYS A 35 0.25 7.88 -14.54
N LYS A 36 -0.76 8.71 -14.72
CA LYS A 36 -0.64 10.16 -14.50
C LYS A 36 -0.38 10.51 -13.03
N LEU A 37 -0.73 9.63 -12.10
CA LEU A 37 -0.53 9.83 -10.67
C LEU A 37 0.86 9.40 -10.19
N ILE A 38 1.62 8.70 -11.03
CA ILE A 38 2.93 8.18 -10.67
C ILE A 38 4.00 9.24 -10.88
N ASN A 39 4.88 9.41 -9.89
CA ASN A 39 6.06 10.26 -10.03
C ASN A 39 7.17 9.45 -10.66
N LEU A 40 7.45 9.69 -11.95
CA LEU A 40 8.43 8.92 -12.71
C LEU A 40 9.86 9.03 -12.15
N LYS A 41 10.23 10.18 -11.62
CA LYS A 41 11.56 10.36 -11.01
C LYS A 41 11.70 9.48 -9.77
N GLU A 42 10.67 9.45 -8.94
CA GLU A 42 10.63 8.60 -7.75
C GLU A 42 10.72 7.12 -8.13
N THR A 43 9.92 6.69 -9.10
CA THR A 43 9.90 5.31 -9.57
C THR A 43 11.28 4.90 -10.11
N LYS A 44 11.91 5.74 -10.91
CA LYS A 44 13.21 5.47 -11.46
C LYS A 44 14.28 5.37 -10.38
N PHE A 45 14.20 6.24 -9.38
CA PHE A 45 15.16 6.24 -8.27
C PHE A 45 15.10 4.93 -7.47
N THR A 46 13.90 4.38 -7.28
CA THR A 46 13.69 3.21 -6.41
C THR A 46 13.53 1.89 -7.17
N GLU A 47 13.63 1.88 -8.50
CA GLU A 47 13.29 0.69 -9.30
C GLU A 47 14.11 -0.54 -8.96
N SER A 48 15.35 -0.37 -8.50
CA SER A 48 16.24 -1.47 -8.14
C SER A 48 16.15 -1.86 -6.67
N PHE A 49 15.36 -1.12 -5.87
CA PHE A 49 15.25 -1.37 -4.43
C PHE A 49 14.29 -2.54 -4.18
N ASP A 50 14.60 -3.35 -3.16
CA ASP A 50 13.70 -4.41 -2.74
C ASP A 50 12.50 -3.81 -1.99
N THR A 51 11.32 -4.37 -2.21
CA THR A 51 10.11 -3.92 -1.51
C THR A 51 9.98 -4.61 -0.17
N ARG A 52 9.93 -3.82 0.90
CA ARG A 52 9.72 -4.35 2.25
C ARG A 52 8.23 -4.48 2.53
N PHE A 53 7.50 -3.37 2.55
CA PHE A 53 6.06 -3.36 2.76
C PHE A 53 5.34 -2.85 1.53
N LEU A 54 4.28 -3.56 1.14
CA LEU A 54 3.36 -3.12 0.09
C LEU A 54 2.07 -2.69 0.76
N HIS A 55 1.82 -1.38 0.74
CA HIS A 55 0.59 -0.80 1.29
C HIS A 55 -0.48 -0.77 0.21
N ILE A 56 -1.59 -1.46 0.45
CA ILE A 56 -2.69 -1.58 -0.52
C ILE A 56 -3.76 -0.55 -0.17
N CYS A 57 -3.94 0.43 -1.05
CA CYS A 57 -4.90 1.52 -0.90
C CYS A 57 -5.85 1.63 -2.09
N ILE A 58 -5.94 0.59 -2.92
CA ILE A 58 -6.84 0.58 -4.08
C ILE A 58 -8.29 0.40 -3.62
N PRO A 59 -9.27 0.91 -4.40
CA PRO A 59 -10.68 0.74 -4.06
C PRO A 59 -11.08 -0.73 -4.05
N PHE A 60 -12.00 -1.10 -3.13
CA PHE A 60 -12.55 -2.43 -3.10
C PHE A 60 -13.62 -2.61 -4.19
N ASN A 61 -13.46 -3.65 -4.99
CA ASN A 61 -14.44 -4.04 -6.01
C ASN A 61 -14.29 -5.54 -6.27
N GLU A 62 -15.05 -6.06 -7.23
CA GLU A 62 -15.05 -7.49 -7.54
C GLU A 62 -13.67 -8.01 -7.99
N ASN A 63 -12.79 -7.15 -8.45
CA ASN A 63 -11.45 -7.52 -8.91
C ASN A 63 -10.37 -7.29 -7.85
N PHE A 64 -10.75 -6.91 -6.64
CA PHE A 64 -9.80 -6.53 -5.61
C PHE A 64 -8.76 -7.62 -5.33
N ILE A 65 -9.21 -8.85 -5.08
CA ILE A 65 -8.31 -9.96 -4.76
C ILE A 65 -7.32 -10.20 -5.91
N LYS A 66 -7.82 -10.21 -7.15
CA LYS A 66 -6.99 -10.39 -8.33
C LYS A 66 -5.97 -9.27 -8.47
N SER A 67 -6.38 -8.02 -8.23
CA SER A 67 -5.49 -6.86 -8.32
C SER A 67 -4.40 -6.91 -7.26
N VAL A 68 -4.75 -7.27 -6.01
CA VAL A 68 -3.77 -7.39 -4.93
C VAL A 68 -2.75 -8.48 -5.25
N LYS A 69 -3.19 -9.62 -5.76
CA LYS A 69 -2.28 -10.72 -6.11
C LYS A 69 -1.30 -10.28 -7.21
N LYS A 70 -1.77 -9.53 -8.20
CA LYS A 70 -0.90 -8.99 -9.25
C LYS A 70 0.15 -8.02 -8.69
N LEU A 71 -0.25 -7.18 -7.74
CA LEU A 71 0.66 -6.24 -7.09
C LEU A 71 1.74 -6.98 -6.28
N ILE A 72 1.35 -8.04 -5.60
CA ILE A 72 2.29 -8.86 -4.83
C ILE A 72 3.32 -9.51 -5.76
N VAL A 73 2.88 -10.02 -6.91
CA VAL A 73 3.80 -10.59 -7.91
C VAL A 73 4.74 -9.50 -8.46
N LYS A 74 4.19 -8.33 -8.76
CA LYS A 74 4.97 -7.23 -9.35
C LYS A 74 6.06 -6.71 -8.43
N PHE A 75 5.76 -6.50 -7.15
CA PHE A 75 6.68 -5.86 -6.21
C PHE A 75 7.42 -6.85 -5.32
N ASP A 76 6.95 -8.08 -5.23
CA ASP A 76 7.55 -9.15 -4.40
C ASP A 76 7.89 -8.67 -2.99
N PRO A 77 6.91 -8.12 -2.24
CA PRO A 77 7.17 -7.55 -0.92
C PRO A 77 7.37 -8.63 0.14
N GLU A 78 7.99 -8.23 1.26
CA GLU A 78 8.10 -9.11 2.42
C GLU A 78 6.76 -9.23 3.16
N CYS A 79 5.92 -8.20 3.08
CA CYS A 79 4.62 -8.17 3.75
C CYS A 79 3.69 -7.22 2.97
N ALA A 80 2.41 -7.52 2.92
CA ALA A 80 1.41 -6.62 2.35
C ALA A 80 0.42 -6.19 3.43
N ILE A 81 0.06 -4.91 3.43
CA ILE A 81 -0.85 -4.32 4.42
C ILE A 81 -2.02 -3.70 3.68
N ILE A 82 -3.23 -4.18 3.96
CA ILE A 82 -4.45 -3.69 3.31
C ILE A 82 -5.04 -2.56 4.14
N HIS A 83 -5.09 -1.37 3.58
CA HIS A 83 -5.67 -0.19 4.21
C HIS A 83 -7.08 0.11 3.71
N SER A 84 -7.47 -0.48 2.57
CA SER A 84 -8.81 -0.33 2.01
C SER A 84 -9.85 -1.01 2.90
N THR A 85 -11.06 -0.46 2.95
CA THR A 85 -12.17 -1.14 3.62
C THR A 85 -12.67 -2.24 2.70
N VAL A 86 -12.67 -3.49 3.18
CA VAL A 86 -13.01 -4.66 2.37
C VAL A 86 -14.09 -5.49 3.04
N LYS A 87 -14.73 -6.38 2.26
CA LYS A 87 -15.74 -7.30 2.78
C LYS A 87 -15.11 -8.33 3.73
N PRO A 88 -15.89 -8.89 4.67
CA PRO A 88 -15.40 -9.97 5.54
C PRO A 88 -14.78 -11.11 4.74
N ASN A 89 -13.75 -11.73 5.30
CA ASN A 89 -13.01 -12.85 4.71
C ASN A 89 -12.15 -12.51 3.49
N THR A 90 -12.14 -11.27 3.01
CA THR A 90 -11.30 -10.88 1.88
C THR A 90 -9.82 -11.08 2.19
N THR A 91 -9.38 -10.58 3.34
CA THR A 91 -7.98 -10.71 3.77
C THR A 91 -7.57 -12.17 3.88
N LYS A 92 -8.45 -13.01 4.45
CA LYS A 92 -8.19 -14.44 4.57
C LYS A 92 -8.03 -15.11 3.21
N LYS A 93 -8.91 -14.78 2.27
CA LYS A 93 -8.83 -15.34 0.90
C LYS A 93 -7.51 -15.00 0.23
N ILE A 94 -7.04 -13.76 0.42
CA ILE A 94 -5.74 -13.35 -0.12
C ILE A 94 -4.63 -14.12 0.60
N GLN A 95 -4.66 -14.18 1.93
CA GLN A 95 -3.64 -14.88 2.72
C GLN A 95 -3.54 -16.35 2.32
N ASP A 96 -4.66 -17.01 2.04
CA ASP A 96 -4.67 -18.41 1.64
C ASP A 96 -4.03 -18.63 0.25
N SER A 97 -3.91 -17.56 -0.54
CA SER A 97 -3.39 -17.63 -1.92
C SER A 97 -1.92 -17.23 -2.04
N VAL A 98 -1.32 -16.67 -1.00
CA VAL A 98 0.04 -16.14 -1.06
C VAL A 98 0.87 -16.63 0.12
N LYS A 99 2.19 -16.56 -0.03
CA LYS A 99 3.12 -17.04 1.01
C LYS A 99 3.54 -15.97 2.00
N ILE A 100 3.46 -14.70 1.61
CA ILE A 100 3.84 -13.60 2.48
C ILE A 100 2.74 -13.25 3.47
N PRO A 101 3.07 -12.66 4.64
CA PRO A 101 2.03 -12.20 5.57
C PRO A 101 1.16 -11.11 4.95
N ILE A 102 -0.15 -11.21 5.19
CA ILE A 102 -1.12 -10.18 4.79
C ILE A 102 -1.74 -9.63 6.07
N MET A 103 -1.64 -8.31 6.25
CA MET A 103 -2.19 -7.63 7.41
C MET A 103 -3.31 -6.71 6.98
N TYR A 104 -4.28 -6.52 7.86
CA TYR A 104 -5.42 -5.64 7.60
C TYR A 104 -5.39 -4.49 8.60
N SER A 105 -5.29 -3.27 8.07
CA SER A 105 -5.20 -2.08 8.89
C SER A 105 -6.00 -0.95 8.23
N PRO A 106 -7.35 -1.04 8.26
CA PRO A 106 -8.19 -0.07 7.57
C PRO A 106 -8.01 1.33 8.14
N ILE A 107 -8.04 2.33 7.24
CA ILE A 107 -7.91 3.73 7.62
C ILE A 107 -9.29 4.29 7.89
N ARG A 108 -9.42 4.98 9.02
CA ARG A 108 -10.65 5.67 9.42
C ARG A 108 -10.39 7.17 9.43
N GLY A 109 -11.46 7.94 9.29
CA GLY A 109 -11.41 9.39 9.29
C GLY A 109 -11.91 9.94 7.97
N VAL A 110 -12.14 11.25 7.95
CA VAL A 110 -12.56 11.94 6.73
C VAL A 110 -11.34 12.44 5.97
N HIS A 111 -11.51 12.63 4.65
CA HIS A 111 -10.39 12.95 3.76
C HIS A 111 -9.58 14.16 4.22
N GLU A 112 -10.22 15.27 4.55
CA GLU A 112 -9.53 16.49 4.95
C GLU A 112 -8.78 16.38 6.27
N ARG A 113 -9.03 15.33 7.04
CA ARG A 113 -8.37 15.08 8.33
C ARG A 113 -7.48 13.85 8.30
N MET A 114 -7.29 13.26 7.14
CA MET A 114 -6.65 11.95 7.02
C MET A 114 -5.26 11.88 7.66
N GLN A 115 -4.39 12.85 7.38
CA GLN A 115 -3.04 12.84 7.97
C GLN A 115 -3.06 13.00 9.49
N SER A 116 -3.95 13.84 10.00
CA SER A 116 -4.09 14.03 11.42
C SER A 116 -4.56 12.74 12.09
N ASP A 117 -5.55 12.07 11.48
CA ASP A 117 -6.08 10.82 12.01
C ASP A 117 -5.03 9.71 11.97
N LEU A 118 -4.20 9.65 10.93
CA LEU A 118 -3.13 8.66 10.83
C LEU A 118 -2.08 8.82 11.92
N LYS A 119 -1.84 10.05 12.38
CA LYS A 119 -0.93 10.30 13.50
C LYS A 119 -1.58 9.97 14.84
N ARG A 120 -2.90 10.19 14.93
CA ARG A 120 -3.66 9.97 16.18
C ARG A 120 -3.83 8.49 16.48
N TYR A 121 -4.11 7.67 15.47
CA TYR A 121 -4.38 6.25 15.67
C TYR A 121 -3.13 5.42 15.42
N THR A 122 -2.75 4.62 16.40
CA THR A 122 -1.64 3.70 16.26
C THR A 122 -2.06 2.54 15.36
N LYS A 123 -1.24 2.24 14.37
CA LYS A 123 -1.47 1.11 13.47
C LYS A 123 -0.54 -0.04 13.86
N PHE A 124 -1.09 -1.23 13.96
CA PHE A 124 -0.33 -2.44 14.27
C PHE A 124 -0.21 -3.31 13.01
N TYR A 125 0.99 -3.66 12.71
CA TYR A 125 1.30 -4.46 11.54
C TYR A 125 1.74 -5.86 11.94
#